data_5c258e485d86830e73d8f01f00532238
#
_entry.id   5c258e485d86830e73d8f01f00532238
#
_cell.length_a   1.000
_cell.length_b   1.000
_cell.length_c   1.000
_cell.angle_alpha   90.00
_cell.angle_beta   90.00
_cell.angle_gamma   90.00
#
_symmetry.space_group_name_H-M   'P 1'
#
loop_
_entity.id
_entity.type
_entity.pdbx_description
1 polymer ?
#
loop_
_entity_poly.entity_id
_entity_poly.type
_entity_poly.pdbx_seq_one_letter_code
_entity_poly.pdbx_strand_id
1 'polypeptide(L)'
;MSRFLDGRFSHLEAYAPGEQPRDKKYVKLNTNESPYPPSPKVIAAINSAEVADLRLYPDPMAVSLRTAIAGRYGLTPEQVSVGSGSDDLLNFCFMAFCGSGTGAAFPDISYGFYKVYGELYGLDCREIPLREDFTVAPEDCYGLGRTIFIAN
;
A
#
# COMPACT_ATOMS: atom_id res chain seq x y z
N MET A 1 6.32 25.09 12.17
CA MET A 1 5.13 24.22 12.25
C MET A 1 3.87 25.06 12.20
N SER A 2 2.80 24.61 11.53
CA SER A 2 1.54 25.37 11.50
C SER A 2 0.88 25.37 12.89
N ARG A 3 0.37 26.53 13.34
CA ARG A 3 -0.41 26.65 14.60
C ARG A 3 -1.73 25.87 14.59
N PHE A 4 -2.14 25.37 13.42
CA PHE A 4 -3.36 24.59 13.23
C PHE A 4 -3.09 23.09 13.13
N LEU A 5 -1.83 22.64 13.17
CA LEU A 5 -1.49 21.23 13.17
C LEU A 5 -1.80 20.65 14.56
N ASP A 6 -2.53 19.53 14.59
CA ASP A 6 -2.73 18.77 15.83
C ASP A 6 -1.36 18.33 16.40
N GLY A 7 -1.17 18.55 17.70
CA GLY A 7 0.08 18.24 18.38
C GLY A 7 0.50 16.77 18.29
N ARG A 8 -0.45 15.86 18.09
CA ARG A 8 -0.18 14.43 17.85
C ARG A 8 0.70 14.18 16.64
N PHE A 9 0.67 15.06 15.65
CA PHE A 9 1.42 14.93 14.41
C PHE A 9 2.70 15.79 14.40
N SER A 10 3.04 16.42 15.50
CA SER A 10 4.20 17.32 15.58
C SER A 10 5.54 16.61 15.38
N HIS A 11 5.60 15.31 15.62
CA HIS A 11 6.78 14.46 15.50
C HIS A 11 6.88 13.71 14.16
N LEU A 12 5.83 13.75 13.33
CA LEU A 12 5.86 13.06 12.05
C LEU A 12 6.89 13.69 11.11
N GLU A 13 7.77 12.87 10.57
CA GLU A 13 8.68 13.25 9.52
C GLU A 13 8.04 13.03 8.13
N ALA A 14 8.34 13.94 7.21
CA ALA A 14 7.86 13.80 5.84
C ALA A 14 8.52 12.58 5.19
N TYR A 15 7.71 11.72 4.58
CA TYR A 15 8.23 10.63 3.76
C TYR A 15 9.10 11.17 2.63
N ALA A 16 10.31 10.65 2.51
CA ALA A 16 11.22 10.98 1.42
C ALA A 16 11.00 10.00 0.24
N PRO A 17 10.36 10.41 -0.85
CA PRO A 17 10.20 9.55 -2.02
C PRO A 17 11.55 9.28 -2.67
N GLY A 18 11.64 8.17 -3.43
CA GLY A 18 12.83 7.85 -4.21
C GLY A 18 13.22 8.97 -5.17
N GLU A 19 14.51 9.12 -5.44
CA GLU A 19 15.02 10.14 -6.36
C GLU A 19 14.38 10.08 -7.74
N GLN A 20 14.03 11.24 -8.28
CA GLN A 20 13.45 11.41 -9.62
C GLN A 20 14.17 12.53 -10.39
N PRO A 21 15.46 12.35 -10.74
CA PRO A 21 16.21 13.36 -11.47
C PRO A 21 15.63 13.58 -12.88
N ARG A 22 15.67 14.83 -13.37
CA ARG A 22 15.07 15.23 -14.65
C ARG A 22 16.06 15.92 -15.61
N ASP A 23 17.33 15.95 -15.25
CA ASP A 23 18.40 16.61 -16.01
C ASP A 23 18.79 15.86 -17.28
N LYS A 24 18.60 14.55 -17.31
CA LYS A 24 18.82 13.67 -18.48
C LYS A 24 17.95 12.42 -18.39
N LYS A 25 17.95 11.59 -19.43
CA LYS A 25 17.29 10.28 -19.41
C LYS A 25 18.13 9.27 -18.65
N TYR A 26 17.59 8.74 -17.59
CA TYR A 26 18.19 7.68 -16.77
C TYR A 26 17.54 6.32 -17.05
N VAL A 27 18.28 5.25 -16.75
CA VAL A 27 17.68 3.93 -16.54
C VAL A 27 17.16 3.90 -15.10
N LYS A 28 15.85 3.96 -14.94
CA LYS A 28 15.22 4.02 -13.63
C LYS A 28 15.08 2.62 -13.05
N LEU A 29 15.69 2.37 -11.89
CA LEU A 29 15.69 1.08 -11.20
C LEU A 29 15.14 1.19 -9.77
N ASN A 30 14.58 2.35 -9.40
CA ASN A 30 13.96 2.59 -8.10
C ASN A 30 12.43 2.63 -8.22
N THR A 31 11.73 2.63 -7.06
CA THR A 31 10.27 2.75 -6.93
C THR A 31 9.45 1.63 -7.57
N ASN A 32 10.06 0.53 -8.00
CA ASN A 32 9.40 -0.67 -8.55
C ASN A 32 8.40 -0.40 -9.69
N GLU A 33 8.66 0.64 -10.50
CA GLU A 33 7.82 0.94 -11.67
C GLU A 33 7.98 -0.11 -12.77
N SER A 34 6.87 -0.46 -13.43
CA SER A 34 6.93 -1.34 -14.60
C SER A 34 7.65 -0.64 -15.76
N PRO A 35 8.65 -1.28 -16.40
CA PRO A 35 9.30 -0.74 -17.59
C PRO A 35 8.43 -0.84 -18.84
N TYR A 36 7.31 -1.57 -18.77
CA TYR A 36 6.42 -1.83 -19.90
C TYR A 36 5.19 -0.92 -19.83
N PRO A 37 4.76 -0.34 -20.96
CA PRO A 37 3.50 0.41 -21.02
C PRO A 37 2.30 -0.54 -20.84
N PRO A 38 1.11 -0.01 -20.55
CA PRO A 38 -0.12 -0.78 -20.59
C PRO A 38 -0.35 -1.44 -21.95
N SER A 39 -1.11 -2.52 -21.97
CA SER A 39 -1.41 -3.19 -23.23
C SER A 39 -2.18 -2.28 -24.20
N PRO A 40 -2.07 -2.48 -25.54
CA PRO A 40 -2.83 -1.70 -26.51
C PRO A 40 -4.34 -1.73 -26.26
N LYS A 41 -4.89 -2.82 -25.73
CA LYS A 41 -6.31 -2.94 -25.38
C LYS A 41 -6.68 -2.02 -24.22
N VAL A 42 -5.82 -1.87 -23.22
CA VAL A 42 -6.03 -0.94 -22.09
C VAL A 42 -6.00 0.50 -22.59
N ILE A 43 -5.01 0.85 -23.43
CA ILE A 43 -4.89 2.18 -24.01
C ILE A 43 -6.15 2.53 -24.86
N ALA A 44 -6.61 1.57 -25.68
CA ALA A 44 -7.82 1.77 -26.49
C ALA A 44 -9.07 1.94 -25.61
N ALA A 45 -9.20 1.18 -24.53
CA ALA A 45 -10.33 1.30 -23.61
C ALA A 45 -10.35 2.67 -22.90
N ILE A 46 -9.20 3.18 -22.44
CA ILE A 46 -9.09 4.49 -21.80
C ILE A 46 -9.44 5.63 -22.79
N ASN A 47 -9.07 5.50 -24.05
CA ASN A 47 -9.30 6.51 -25.09
C ASN A 47 -10.71 6.47 -25.70
N SER A 48 -11.51 5.46 -25.36
CA SER A 48 -12.88 5.30 -25.87
C SER A 48 -13.91 5.98 -24.93
N ALA A 49 -15.19 5.74 -25.15
CA ALA A 49 -16.34 6.46 -24.63
C ALA A 49 -16.42 6.68 -23.10
N GLU A 50 -15.64 5.99 -22.31
CA GLU A 50 -15.66 6.09 -20.84
C GLU A 50 -15.34 7.50 -20.31
N VAL A 51 -14.59 8.29 -21.09
CA VAL A 51 -14.25 9.67 -20.72
C VAL A 51 -15.50 10.54 -20.57
N ALA A 52 -16.56 10.26 -21.34
CA ALA A 52 -17.82 11.01 -21.24
C ALA A 52 -18.54 10.79 -19.90
N ASP A 53 -18.30 9.67 -19.26
CA ASP A 53 -18.94 9.29 -18.00
C ASP A 53 -18.13 9.66 -16.75
N LEU A 54 -16.94 10.22 -16.90
CA LEU A 54 -16.14 10.76 -15.77
C LEU A 54 -16.85 11.86 -14.98
N ARG A 55 -17.92 12.46 -15.52
CA ARG A 55 -18.81 13.40 -14.84
C ARG A 55 -19.74 12.74 -13.82
N LEU A 56 -19.87 11.41 -13.87
CA LEU A 56 -20.74 10.63 -13.00
C LEU A 56 -19.96 10.06 -11.83
N TYR A 57 -20.64 9.80 -10.73
CA TYR A 57 -20.04 9.02 -9.64
C TYR A 57 -19.82 7.58 -10.10
N PRO A 58 -18.66 6.97 -9.74
CA PRO A 58 -18.43 5.57 -9.99
C PRO A 58 -19.35 4.70 -9.13
N ASP A 59 -19.44 3.41 -9.49
CA ASP A 59 -20.04 2.39 -8.61
C ASP A 59 -19.24 2.35 -7.28
N PRO A 60 -19.85 2.72 -6.13
CA PRO A 60 -19.15 2.78 -4.85
C PRO A 60 -18.65 1.41 -4.37
N MET A 61 -19.26 0.33 -4.87
CA MET A 61 -18.85 -1.04 -4.55
C MET A 61 -17.89 -1.64 -5.56
N ALA A 62 -17.61 -0.94 -6.67
CA ALA A 62 -16.76 -1.41 -7.76
C ALA A 62 -17.05 -2.87 -8.18
N VAL A 63 -18.34 -3.22 -8.29
CA VAL A 63 -18.81 -4.62 -8.45
C VAL A 63 -18.19 -5.29 -9.67
N SER A 64 -18.19 -4.61 -10.81
CA SER A 64 -17.66 -5.18 -12.06
C SER A 64 -16.14 -5.46 -11.97
N LEU A 65 -15.38 -4.54 -11.37
CA LEU A 65 -13.94 -4.70 -11.17
C LEU A 65 -13.64 -5.85 -10.19
N ARG A 66 -14.31 -5.87 -9.04
CA ARG A 66 -14.14 -6.94 -8.04
C ARG A 66 -14.50 -8.31 -8.61
N THR A 67 -15.57 -8.40 -9.41
CA THR A 67 -15.97 -9.64 -10.09
C THR A 67 -14.91 -10.10 -11.08
N ALA A 68 -14.34 -9.19 -11.88
CA ALA A 68 -13.30 -9.53 -12.84
C ALA A 68 -12.02 -10.02 -12.15
N ILE A 69 -11.60 -9.35 -11.07
CA ILE A 69 -10.45 -9.77 -10.25
C ILE A 69 -10.72 -11.14 -9.62
N ALA A 70 -11.87 -11.31 -8.97
CA ALA A 70 -12.26 -12.57 -8.34
C ALA A 70 -12.22 -13.74 -9.33
N GLY A 71 -12.80 -13.56 -10.52
CA GLY A 71 -12.77 -14.58 -11.57
C GLY A 71 -11.36 -14.93 -12.04
N ARG A 72 -10.41 -13.98 -12.02
CA ARG A 72 -9.01 -14.23 -12.39
C ARG A 72 -8.27 -15.09 -11.36
N TYR A 73 -8.63 -14.98 -10.08
CA TYR A 73 -7.93 -15.64 -8.97
C TYR A 73 -8.73 -16.79 -8.33
N GLY A 74 -9.89 -17.16 -8.88
CA GLY A 74 -10.74 -18.22 -8.32
C GLY A 74 -11.35 -17.85 -6.98
N LEU A 75 -11.64 -16.56 -6.77
CA LEU A 75 -12.24 -15.99 -5.56
C LEU A 75 -13.69 -15.60 -5.81
N THR A 76 -14.40 -15.17 -4.75
CA THR A 76 -15.68 -14.47 -4.86
C THR A 76 -15.47 -12.95 -4.75
N PRO A 77 -16.38 -12.12 -5.29
CA PRO A 77 -16.25 -10.66 -5.21
C PRO A 77 -16.15 -10.12 -3.77
N GLU A 78 -16.72 -10.81 -2.79
CA GLU A 78 -16.68 -10.46 -1.38
C GLU A 78 -15.30 -10.62 -0.76
N GLN A 79 -14.44 -11.43 -1.40
CA GLN A 79 -13.05 -11.65 -1.00
C GLN A 79 -12.07 -10.64 -1.64
N VAL A 80 -12.59 -9.67 -2.40
CA VAL A 80 -11.79 -8.67 -3.10
C VAL A 80 -12.12 -7.28 -2.58
N SER A 81 -11.11 -6.57 -2.12
CA SER A 81 -11.18 -5.14 -1.81
C SER A 81 -10.38 -4.35 -2.83
N VAL A 82 -10.86 -3.17 -3.19
CA VAL A 82 -10.20 -2.26 -4.12
C VAL A 82 -10.08 -0.87 -3.50
N GLY A 83 -9.04 -0.13 -3.87
CA GLY A 83 -8.77 1.21 -3.35
C GLY A 83 -7.85 1.98 -4.30
N SER A 84 -7.51 3.20 -3.96
CA SER A 84 -6.63 4.08 -4.76
C SER A 84 -5.15 3.74 -4.55
N GLY A 85 -4.78 2.52 -4.87
CA GLY A 85 -3.43 2.00 -4.71
C GLY A 85 -3.24 1.24 -3.40
N SER A 86 -2.06 0.62 -3.26
CA SER A 86 -1.72 -0.20 -2.10
C SER A 86 -1.67 0.60 -0.80
N ASP A 87 -1.26 1.88 -0.86
CA ASP A 87 -1.16 2.71 0.34
C ASP A 87 -2.52 2.96 0.99
N ASP A 88 -3.56 3.20 0.20
CA ASP A 88 -4.93 3.31 0.70
C ASP A 88 -5.38 2.02 1.41
N LEU A 89 -5.15 0.88 0.75
CA LEU A 89 -5.53 -0.42 1.31
C LEU A 89 -4.72 -0.76 2.57
N LEU A 90 -3.43 -0.47 2.59
CA LEU A 90 -2.58 -0.64 3.76
C LEU A 90 -3.05 0.26 4.91
N ASN A 91 -3.36 1.52 4.61
CA ASN A 91 -3.91 2.44 5.60
C ASN A 91 -5.18 1.86 6.26
N PHE A 92 -6.12 1.34 5.47
CA PHE A 92 -7.31 0.69 6.01
C PHE A 92 -6.99 -0.58 6.82
N CYS A 93 -5.99 -1.37 6.39
CA CYS A 93 -5.54 -2.54 7.16
C CYS A 93 -4.96 -2.14 8.52
N PHE A 94 -4.12 -1.12 8.57
CA PHE A 94 -3.59 -0.60 9.83
C PHE A 94 -4.70 -0.10 10.76
N MET A 95 -5.67 0.67 10.22
CA MET A 95 -6.83 1.12 10.98
C MET A 95 -7.69 -0.03 11.51
N ALA A 96 -7.95 -1.04 10.68
CA ALA A 96 -8.89 -2.10 11.00
C ALA A 96 -8.30 -3.19 11.92
N PHE A 97 -7.00 -3.48 11.79
CA PHE A 97 -6.41 -4.67 12.40
C PHE A 97 -5.32 -4.39 13.43
N CYS A 98 -4.84 -3.14 13.55
CA CYS A 98 -3.71 -2.82 14.43
C CYS A 98 -4.12 -1.97 15.66
N GLY A 99 -5.43 -1.75 15.88
CA GLY A 99 -5.92 -0.94 16.99
C GLY A 99 -5.89 -1.65 18.34
N SER A 100 -6.15 -0.88 19.43
CA SER A 100 -6.52 -1.38 20.78
C SER A 100 -5.59 -2.45 21.38
N GLY A 101 -4.26 -2.23 21.30
CA GLY A 101 -3.27 -3.12 21.94
C GLY A 101 -2.75 -4.25 21.06
N THR A 102 -3.24 -4.41 19.83
CA THR A 102 -2.70 -5.42 18.91
C THR A 102 -1.36 -4.98 18.32
N GLY A 103 -1.26 -3.73 17.85
CA GLY A 103 -0.06 -3.22 17.19
C GLY A 103 0.26 -3.90 15.86
N ALA A 104 1.42 -3.61 15.30
CA ALA A 104 1.88 -4.15 14.03
C ALA A 104 3.28 -4.77 14.15
N ALA A 105 3.60 -5.71 13.27
CA ALA A 105 4.97 -6.20 13.10
C ALA A 105 5.28 -6.36 11.61
N PHE A 106 6.53 -6.09 11.22
CA PHE A 106 6.98 -6.17 9.84
C PHE A 106 8.50 -6.35 9.79
N PRO A 107 9.07 -6.88 8.70
CA PRO A 107 10.51 -7.01 8.55
C PRO A 107 11.22 -5.64 8.64
N ASP A 108 12.40 -5.61 9.24
CA ASP A 108 13.23 -4.41 9.42
C ASP A 108 13.66 -3.78 8.09
N ILE A 109 13.88 -4.61 7.08
CA ILE A 109 14.10 -4.19 5.68
C ILE A 109 12.84 -4.51 4.89
N SER A 110 11.96 -3.52 4.75
CA SER A 110 10.63 -3.70 4.15
C SER A 110 10.11 -2.39 3.58
N TYR A 111 8.81 -2.32 3.29
CA TYR A 111 8.17 -1.11 2.80
C TYR A 111 8.15 -0.01 3.88
N GLY A 112 8.83 1.10 3.61
CA GLY A 112 9.05 2.17 4.60
C GLY A 112 7.78 2.80 5.17
N PHE A 113 6.65 2.74 4.45
CA PHE A 113 5.38 3.29 4.92
C PHE A 113 4.76 2.55 6.10
N TYR A 114 5.17 1.32 6.40
CA TYR A 114 4.71 0.61 7.59
C TYR A 114 5.05 1.38 8.87
N LYS A 115 6.26 1.94 8.95
CA LYS A 115 6.68 2.80 10.07
C LYS A 115 5.83 4.07 10.15
N VAL A 116 5.57 4.70 9.00
CA VAL A 116 4.73 5.91 8.92
C VAL A 116 3.33 5.66 9.45
N TYR A 117 2.69 4.54 9.08
CA TYR A 117 1.38 4.18 9.63
C TYR A 117 1.45 3.88 11.12
N GLY A 118 2.50 3.21 11.58
CA GLY A 118 2.75 2.96 13.01
C GLY A 118 2.78 4.26 13.81
N GLU A 119 3.55 5.23 13.35
CA GLU A 119 3.65 6.55 13.98
C GLU A 119 2.34 7.34 13.89
N LEU A 120 1.70 7.35 12.70
CA LEU A 120 0.44 8.06 12.45
C LEU A 120 -0.67 7.62 13.42
N TYR A 121 -0.73 6.33 13.70
CA TYR A 121 -1.76 5.74 14.57
C TYR A 121 -1.29 5.52 16.01
N GLY A 122 -0.05 5.88 16.35
CA GLY A 122 0.51 5.68 17.68
C GLY A 122 0.56 4.21 18.08
N LEU A 123 0.89 3.34 17.16
CA LEU A 123 0.90 1.88 17.36
C LEU A 123 2.22 1.41 17.97
N ASP A 124 2.14 0.38 18.79
CA ASP A 124 3.32 -0.39 19.18
C ASP A 124 3.77 -1.27 18.00
N CYS A 125 4.80 -0.82 17.29
CA CYS A 125 5.36 -1.52 16.14
C CYS A 125 6.62 -2.31 16.50
N ARG A 126 6.71 -3.55 16.02
CA ARG A 126 7.87 -4.39 16.15
C ARG A 126 8.52 -4.67 14.80
N GLU A 127 9.79 -4.31 14.67
CA GLU A 127 10.61 -4.71 13.54
C GLU A 127 11.15 -6.12 13.77
N ILE A 128 11.01 -6.97 12.74
CA ILE A 128 11.47 -8.36 12.75
C ILE A 128 12.75 -8.41 11.91
N PRO A 129 13.92 -8.74 12.49
CA PRO A 129 15.16 -8.83 11.74
C PRO A 129 15.06 -9.86 10.62
N LEU A 130 15.51 -9.53 9.42
CA LEU A 130 15.72 -10.50 8.37
C LEU A 130 16.95 -11.37 8.67
N ARG A 131 16.99 -12.57 8.11
CA ARG A 131 18.18 -13.40 8.09
C ARG A 131 19.28 -12.78 7.20
N GLU A 132 20.50 -13.28 7.29
CA GLU A 132 21.64 -12.80 6.49
C GLU A 132 21.40 -12.91 4.97
N ASP A 133 20.58 -13.88 4.54
CA ASP A 133 20.17 -14.07 3.15
C ASP A 133 18.93 -13.26 2.76
N PHE A 134 18.51 -12.30 3.58
CA PHE A 134 17.32 -11.46 3.42
C PHE A 134 15.98 -12.19 3.44
N THR A 135 15.92 -13.42 3.94
CA THR A 135 14.65 -14.12 4.11
C THR A 135 14.00 -13.80 5.46
N VAL A 136 12.67 -13.87 5.50
CA VAL A 136 11.89 -13.80 6.74
C VAL A 136 11.92 -15.16 7.42
N ALA A 137 12.21 -15.19 8.73
CA ALA A 137 12.06 -16.37 9.54
C ALA A 137 10.61 -16.47 10.03
N PRO A 138 9.80 -17.44 9.56
CA PRO A 138 8.38 -17.53 9.98
C PRO A 138 8.23 -17.67 11.50
N GLU A 139 9.15 -18.36 12.16
CA GLU A 139 9.19 -18.58 13.60
C GLU A 139 9.29 -17.27 14.40
N ASP A 140 9.93 -16.24 13.85
CA ASP A 140 10.03 -14.89 14.47
C ASP A 140 8.73 -14.11 14.37
N CYS A 141 7.80 -14.58 13.55
CA CYS A 141 6.47 -14.01 13.39
C CYS A 141 5.43 -14.62 14.34
N TYR A 142 5.71 -15.79 14.91
CA TYR A 142 4.70 -16.52 15.71
C TYR A 142 4.58 -15.96 17.12
N GLY A 143 3.35 -15.97 17.63
CA GLY A 143 3.08 -15.62 19.03
C GLY A 143 3.27 -14.15 19.40
N LEU A 144 3.45 -13.26 18.42
CA LEU A 144 3.69 -11.84 18.69
C LEU A 144 2.45 -11.10 19.18
N GLY A 145 1.24 -11.65 18.99
CA GLY A 145 -0.02 -10.96 19.30
C GLY A 145 -0.21 -9.66 18.50
N ARG A 146 0.40 -9.57 17.32
CA ARG A 146 0.41 -8.40 16.44
C ARG A 146 -0.07 -8.76 15.04
N THR A 147 -0.59 -7.78 14.32
CA THR A 147 -0.83 -7.91 12.88
C THR A 147 0.49 -7.85 12.15
N ILE A 148 0.77 -8.84 11.30
CA ILE A 148 2.04 -8.96 10.59
C ILE A 148 1.86 -8.50 9.15
N PHE A 149 2.72 -7.59 8.71
CA PHE A 149 2.79 -7.10 7.33
C PHE A 149 4.07 -7.62 6.68
N ILE A 150 3.93 -8.33 5.57
CA ILE A 150 5.05 -8.88 4.79
C ILE A 150 4.88 -8.38 3.36
N ALA A 151 5.87 -7.62 2.88
CA ALA A 151 5.98 -7.25 1.47
C ALA A 151 6.65 -8.40 0.70
N ASN A 152 6.09 -8.76 -0.45
CA ASN A 152 6.61 -9.80 -1.34
C ASN A 152 6.94 -9.21 -2.72
#